data_f19ab45df1b2a897ebd082c189a3f7ed
#
_entry.id   f19ab45df1b2a897ebd082c189a3f7ed
#
_cell.length_a   1.000
_cell.length_b   1.000
_cell.length_c   1.000
_cell.angle_alpha   90.00
_cell.angle_beta   90.00
_cell.angle_gamma   90.00
#
_symmetry.space_group_name_H-M   'P 1'
#
loop_
_entity.id
_entity.type
_entity.pdbx_description
1 polymer ?
#
loop_
_entity_poly.entity_id
_entity_poly.type
_entity_poly.pdbx_seq_one_letter_code
_entity_poly.pdbx_strand_id
1 'polypeptide(L)'
;MILRRITQHVRDQNWTAIAIDFVIVVVGVFIGIQVSNWNTSRAEDARERLLLGELRAELAESVRQLTIKRNAYEQVGRSGREALAFLDAGAACGETCWPVVVDFFHASQWQQVPVSRSTYDEMRRNGWPRDRALVDAIEDYHRQADQLSVPLARPPAYRSLVRGRIPLAAHTPYWTHCFELTDGEEVYLDDCPAGVDPEVAAAAVEAIVAHPDIHAALTEWAGFAGALSVSIDPLIDAAERAVALIDADLDA
;
A
#
# COMPACT_ATOMS: atom_id res chain seq x y z
N MET A 1 18.02 -51.61 -33.60
CA MET A 1 18.64 -52.79 -32.99
C MET A 1 17.70 -53.56 -32.05
N ILE A 2 16.88 -52.90 -31.24
CA ILE A 2 15.97 -53.54 -30.29
C ILE A 2 14.88 -54.38 -30.97
N LEU A 3 14.22 -53.88 -32.01
CA LEU A 3 13.17 -54.59 -32.76
C LEU A 3 13.67 -55.94 -33.37
N ARG A 4 14.92 -55.98 -33.82
CA ARG A 4 15.52 -57.23 -34.42
C ARG A 4 15.77 -58.29 -33.32
N ARG A 5 16.11 -57.91 -32.10
CA ARG A 5 16.24 -58.82 -30.95
C ARG A 5 14.88 -59.35 -30.48
N ILE A 6 13.88 -58.48 -30.41
CA ILE A 6 12.51 -58.89 -30.04
C ILE A 6 11.98 -59.91 -31.06
N THR A 7 12.14 -59.70 -32.37
CA THR A 7 11.67 -60.59 -33.39
C THR A 7 12.43 -62.00 -33.33
N GLN A 8 13.69 -62.02 -32.95
CA GLN A 8 14.46 -63.24 -32.77
C GLN A 8 13.98 -63.99 -31.50
N HIS A 9 13.74 -63.36 -30.39
CA HIS A 9 13.24 -63.98 -29.17
C HIS A 9 11.78 -64.47 -29.30
N VAL A 10 10.94 -63.79 -30.06
CA VAL A 10 9.57 -64.25 -30.38
C VAL A 10 9.63 -65.54 -31.24
N ARG A 11 10.57 -65.58 -32.13
CA ARG A 11 10.76 -66.79 -33.01
C ARG A 11 11.32 -67.99 -32.26
N ASP A 12 12.14 -67.75 -31.25
CA ASP A 12 12.72 -68.77 -30.37
C ASP A 12 11.84 -69.09 -29.14
N GLN A 13 10.61 -68.59 -29.10
CA GLN A 13 9.65 -68.75 -28.00
C GLN A 13 10.19 -68.36 -26.60
N ASN A 14 11.14 -67.42 -26.51
CA ASN A 14 11.73 -66.96 -25.25
C ASN A 14 10.93 -65.82 -24.67
N TRP A 15 9.75 -66.13 -24.13
CA TRP A 15 8.82 -65.18 -23.52
C TRP A 15 9.42 -64.43 -22.34
N THR A 16 10.37 -65.01 -21.62
CA THR A 16 11.03 -64.38 -20.47
C THR A 16 11.89 -63.18 -20.90
N ALA A 17 12.64 -63.32 -22.01
CA ALA A 17 13.46 -62.23 -22.55
C ALA A 17 12.57 -61.05 -23.02
N ILE A 18 11.44 -61.34 -23.69
CA ILE A 18 10.49 -60.31 -24.13
C ILE A 18 9.89 -59.59 -22.92
N ALA A 19 9.51 -60.30 -21.86
CA ALA A 19 8.96 -59.70 -20.64
C ALA A 19 9.99 -58.81 -19.94
N ILE A 20 11.25 -59.23 -19.86
CA ILE A 20 12.33 -58.40 -19.27
C ILE A 20 12.56 -57.11 -20.08
N ASP A 21 12.65 -57.23 -21.42
CA ASP A 21 12.84 -56.06 -22.28
C ASP A 21 11.66 -55.07 -22.15
N PHE A 22 10.43 -55.57 -22.05
CA PHE A 22 9.25 -54.75 -21.83
C PHE A 22 9.31 -54.03 -20.47
N VAL A 23 9.66 -54.74 -19.39
CA VAL A 23 9.79 -54.15 -18.05
C VAL A 23 10.88 -53.08 -18.06
N ILE A 24 12.03 -53.30 -18.69
CA ILE A 24 13.11 -52.31 -18.78
C ILE A 24 12.61 -51.03 -19.46
N VAL A 25 11.86 -51.13 -20.55
CA VAL A 25 11.32 -49.95 -21.25
C VAL A 25 10.30 -49.23 -20.38
N VAL A 26 9.37 -49.95 -19.76
CA VAL A 26 8.36 -49.33 -18.87
C VAL A 26 9.01 -48.63 -17.70
N VAL A 27 9.96 -49.27 -17.03
CA VAL A 27 10.70 -48.66 -15.90
C VAL A 27 11.51 -47.45 -16.38
N GLY A 28 12.17 -47.53 -17.52
CA GLY A 28 12.93 -46.42 -18.09
C GLY A 28 12.05 -45.19 -18.38
N VAL A 29 10.88 -45.38 -18.98
CA VAL A 29 9.90 -44.29 -19.24
C VAL A 29 9.35 -43.73 -17.92
N PHE A 30 9.01 -44.60 -16.97
CA PHE A 30 8.51 -44.17 -15.66
C PHE A 30 9.54 -43.34 -14.91
N ILE A 31 10.81 -43.75 -14.85
CA ILE A 31 11.88 -42.98 -14.22
C ILE A 31 12.07 -41.65 -14.96
N GLY A 32 12.04 -41.63 -16.28
CA GLY A 32 12.13 -40.39 -17.07
C GLY A 32 11.04 -39.39 -16.74
N ILE A 33 9.80 -39.85 -16.60
CA ILE A 33 8.67 -39.02 -16.20
C ILE A 33 8.85 -38.51 -14.76
N GLN A 34 9.26 -39.34 -13.82
CA GLN A 34 9.47 -38.95 -12.43
C GLN A 34 10.57 -37.88 -12.27
N VAL A 35 11.70 -38.06 -12.97
CA VAL A 35 12.79 -37.08 -12.98
C VAL A 35 12.33 -35.76 -13.60
N SER A 36 11.55 -35.79 -14.68
CA SER A 36 10.97 -34.59 -15.28
C SER A 36 10.04 -33.88 -14.32
N ASN A 37 9.11 -34.60 -13.71
CA ASN A 37 8.17 -34.04 -12.75
C ASN A 37 8.90 -33.43 -11.52
N TRP A 38 9.92 -34.12 -11.01
CA TRP A 38 10.72 -33.64 -9.89
C TRP A 38 11.47 -32.34 -10.22
N ASN A 39 12.07 -32.25 -11.42
CA ASN A 39 12.74 -31.02 -11.87
C ASN A 39 11.74 -29.87 -12.04
N THR A 40 10.55 -30.15 -12.58
CA THR A 40 9.49 -29.15 -12.72
C THR A 40 9.04 -28.65 -11.35
N SER A 41 8.77 -29.55 -10.41
CA SER A 41 8.37 -29.17 -9.03
C SER A 41 9.44 -28.30 -8.35
N ARG A 42 10.73 -28.66 -8.46
CA ARG A 42 11.81 -27.82 -7.91
C ARG A 42 11.90 -26.44 -8.52
N ALA A 43 11.66 -26.32 -9.83
CA ALA A 43 11.64 -25.05 -10.51
C ALA A 43 10.45 -24.18 -10.07
N GLU A 44 9.28 -24.81 -9.87
CA GLU A 44 8.08 -24.14 -9.34
C GLU A 44 8.30 -23.66 -7.90
N ASP A 45 8.84 -24.50 -7.02
CA ASP A 45 9.13 -24.13 -5.63
C ASP A 45 10.15 -22.99 -5.55
N ALA A 46 11.18 -23.00 -6.39
CA ALA A 46 12.14 -21.91 -6.47
C ALA A 46 11.49 -20.60 -6.95
N ARG A 47 10.57 -20.68 -7.90
CA ARG A 47 9.82 -19.52 -8.40
C ARG A 47 8.86 -18.96 -7.35
N GLU A 48 8.13 -19.86 -6.64
CA GLU A 48 7.24 -19.46 -5.54
C GLU A 48 8.02 -18.71 -4.45
N ARG A 49 9.17 -19.25 -3.99
CA ARG A 49 10.03 -18.59 -3.00
C ARG A 49 10.53 -17.21 -3.46
N LEU A 50 10.89 -17.05 -4.72
CA LEU A 50 11.29 -15.77 -5.27
C LEU A 50 10.14 -14.75 -5.17
N LEU A 51 8.95 -15.13 -5.62
CA LEU A 51 7.78 -14.26 -5.59
C LEU A 51 7.32 -13.96 -4.16
N LEU A 52 7.46 -14.91 -3.22
CA LEU A 52 7.22 -14.65 -1.80
C LEU A 52 8.17 -13.58 -1.25
N GLY A 53 9.45 -13.62 -1.63
CA GLY A 53 10.41 -12.59 -1.27
C GLY A 53 10.07 -11.20 -1.82
N GLU A 54 9.61 -11.13 -3.08
CA GLU A 54 9.14 -9.90 -3.71
C GLU A 54 7.87 -9.38 -3.02
N LEU A 55 6.90 -10.24 -2.74
CA LEU A 55 5.66 -9.90 -2.05
C LEU A 55 5.93 -9.39 -0.62
N ARG A 56 6.86 -10.04 0.09
CA ARG A 56 7.32 -9.58 1.40
C ARG A 56 7.84 -8.15 1.37
N ALA A 57 8.71 -7.85 0.39
CA ALA A 57 9.26 -6.51 0.22
C ALA A 57 8.18 -5.47 -0.12
N GLU A 58 7.22 -5.83 -0.98
CA GLU A 58 6.08 -5.00 -1.36
C GLU A 58 5.18 -4.69 -0.15
N LEU A 59 4.88 -5.68 0.69
CA LEU A 59 4.09 -5.51 1.91
C LEU A 59 4.84 -4.67 2.97
N ALA A 60 6.14 -4.90 3.16
CA ALA A 60 6.95 -4.10 4.08
C ALA A 60 7.02 -2.62 3.66
N GLU A 61 7.13 -2.34 2.36
CA GLU A 61 7.05 -0.98 1.84
C GLU A 61 5.66 -0.38 2.06
N SER A 62 4.60 -1.18 1.89
CA SER A 62 3.22 -0.75 2.18
C SER A 62 3.04 -0.35 3.65
N VAL A 63 3.61 -1.10 4.60
CA VAL A 63 3.60 -0.75 6.04
C VAL A 63 4.25 0.61 6.28
N ARG A 64 5.41 0.86 5.65
CA ARG A 64 6.11 2.15 5.74
C ARG A 64 5.23 3.30 5.23
N GLN A 65 4.67 3.14 4.03
CA GLN A 65 3.81 4.15 3.41
C GLN A 65 2.54 4.42 4.23
N LEU A 66 1.88 3.36 4.70
CA LEU A 66 0.69 3.47 5.54
C LEU A 66 0.98 4.21 6.84
N THR A 67 2.13 3.99 7.46
CA THR A 67 2.57 4.69 8.66
C THR A 67 2.71 6.20 8.41
N ILE A 68 3.31 6.58 7.28
CA ILE A 68 3.41 8.00 6.88
C ILE A 68 2.02 8.60 6.67
N LYS A 69 1.12 7.90 5.97
CA LYS A 69 -0.27 8.35 5.73
C LYS A 69 -1.05 8.50 7.03
N ARG A 70 -0.93 7.56 7.96
CA ARG A 70 -1.54 7.66 9.30
C ARG A 70 -1.10 8.93 10.01
N ASN A 71 0.21 9.20 10.07
CA ASN A 71 0.76 10.38 10.71
C ASN A 71 0.28 11.68 10.03
N ALA A 72 0.19 11.68 8.69
CA ALA A 72 -0.34 12.80 7.94
C ALA A 72 -1.82 13.08 8.30
N TYR A 73 -2.65 12.06 8.42
CA TYR A 73 -4.06 12.24 8.81
C TYR A 73 -4.24 12.58 10.28
N GLU A 74 -3.35 12.15 11.17
CA GLU A 74 -3.30 12.65 12.55
C GLU A 74 -3.01 14.15 12.59
N GLN A 75 -2.06 14.63 11.76
CA GLN A 75 -1.77 16.06 11.62
C GLN A 75 -2.98 16.83 11.07
N VAL A 76 -3.64 16.31 10.01
CA VAL A 76 -4.89 16.91 9.49
C VAL A 76 -5.93 17.08 10.60
N GLY A 77 -6.15 16.05 11.40
CA GLY A 77 -7.09 16.08 12.51
C GLY A 77 -6.70 17.08 13.61
N ARG A 78 -5.40 17.16 13.92
CA ARG A 78 -4.86 18.13 14.90
C ARG A 78 -5.03 19.57 14.40
N SER A 79 -4.48 19.90 13.23
CA SER A 79 -4.57 21.24 12.65
C SER A 79 -6.02 21.63 12.33
N GLY A 80 -6.88 20.67 11.97
CA GLY A 80 -8.30 20.90 11.79
C GLY A 80 -8.99 21.35 13.08
N ARG A 81 -8.65 20.75 14.24
CA ARG A 81 -9.17 21.18 15.54
C ARG A 81 -8.69 22.57 15.94
N GLU A 82 -7.41 22.88 15.73
CA GLU A 82 -6.85 24.21 16.02
C GLU A 82 -7.50 25.29 15.14
N ALA A 83 -7.67 25.02 13.85
CA ALA A 83 -8.34 25.93 12.93
C ALA A 83 -9.83 26.13 13.29
N LEU A 84 -10.55 25.07 13.70
CA LEU A 84 -11.94 25.19 14.19
C LEU A 84 -12.02 26.00 15.51
N ALA A 85 -11.13 25.73 16.45
CA ALA A 85 -11.08 26.50 17.71
C ALA A 85 -10.83 27.99 17.45
N PHE A 86 -9.99 28.34 16.47
CA PHE A 86 -9.77 29.69 16.02
C PHE A 86 -11.07 30.34 15.47
N LEU A 87 -11.78 29.63 14.59
CA LEU A 87 -13.06 30.10 14.00
C LEU A 87 -14.12 30.28 15.05
N ASP A 88 -14.26 29.35 16.00
CA ASP A 88 -15.27 29.36 17.06
C ASP A 88 -15.02 30.49 18.08
N ALA A 89 -13.76 30.80 18.34
CA ALA A 89 -13.39 31.88 19.24
C ALA A 89 -13.69 33.26 18.63
N GLY A 90 -13.88 33.39 17.33
CA GLY A 90 -14.00 34.68 16.65
C GLY A 90 -12.75 35.54 16.88
N ALA A 91 -11.62 34.94 17.17
CA ALA A 91 -10.39 35.61 17.55
C ALA A 91 -9.74 36.31 16.34
N ALA A 92 -9.08 37.44 16.59
CA ALA A 92 -8.11 37.96 15.66
C ALA A 92 -6.79 37.21 15.88
N CYS A 93 -6.06 36.88 14.81
CA CYS A 93 -4.71 36.39 14.96
C CYS A 93 -3.82 37.49 15.56
N GLY A 94 -3.03 37.16 16.60
CA GLY A 94 -2.21 38.10 17.34
C GLY A 94 -1.18 38.83 16.47
N GLU A 95 0.07 38.89 16.92
CA GLU A 95 1.15 39.58 16.17
C GLU A 95 1.45 38.93 14.81
N THR A 96 1.15 37.64 14.64
CA THR A 96 1.31 36.93 13.37
C THR A 96 0.15 35.99 13.06
N CYS A 97 -0.40 36.10 11.88
CA CYS A 97 -1.44 35.20 11.35
C CYS A 97 -0.90 33.95 10.71
N TRP A 98 0.41 33.82 10.51
CA TRP A 98 1.00 32.72 9.78
C TRP A 98 0.72 31.34 10.38
N PRO A 99 0.85 31.09 11.68
CA PRO A 99 0.50 29.77 12.26
C PRO A 99 -0.94 29.35 11.98
N VAL A 100 -1.88 30.31 12.03
CA VAL A 100 -3.30 30.06 11.70
C VAL A 100 -3.47 29.68 10.24
N VAL A 101 -2.77 30.36 9.32
CA VAL A 101 -2.76 29.99 7.88
C VAL A 101 -2.20 28.59 7.70
N VAL A 102 -1.12 28.23 8.41
CA VAL A 102 -0.52 26.89 8.40
C VAL A 102 -1.50 25.85 8.86
N ASP A 103 -2.24 26.06 9.94
CA ASP A 103 -3.26 25.12 10.42
C ASP A 103 -4.35 24.89 9.37
N PHE A 104 -4.84 25.92 8.72
CA PHE A 104 -5.80 25.79 7.63
C PHE A 104 -5.21 25.03 6.43
N PHE A 105 -3.95 25.22 6.10
CA PHE A 105 -3.28 24.48 5.05
C PHE A 105 -3.07 23.00 5.43
N HIS A 106 -2.54 22.73 6.62
CA HIS A 106 -2.30 21.38 7.12
C HIS A 106 -3.60 20.60 7.21
N ALA A 107 -4.66 21.23 7.74
CA ALA A 107 -6.00 20.64 7.74
C ALA A 107 -6.52 20.32 6.33
N SER A 108 -5.99 20.94 5.28
CA SER A 108 -6.40 20.70 3.89
C SER A 108 -5.62 19.60 3.16
N GLN A 109 -4.72 18.90 3.86
CA GLN A 109 -4.01 17.76 3.28
C GLN A 109 -4.99 16.66 2.85
N TRP A 110 -4.65 16.01 1.75
CA TRP A 110 -5.38 14.86 1.25
C TRP A 110 -4.41 14.01 0.44
N GLN A 111 -4.33 12.75 0.78
CA GLN A 111 -3.47 11.78 0.16
C GLN A 111 -4.23 10.49 -0.08
N GLN A 112 -4.04 9.88 -1.23
CA GLN A 112 -4.57 8.55 -1.48
C GLN A 112 -3.73 7.49 -0.75
N VAL A 113 -4.34 6.33 -0.52
CA VAL A 113 -3.68 5.15 0.03
C VAL A 113 -3.62 4.10 -1.09
N PRO A 114 -2.63 4.18 -1.99
CA PRO A 114 -2.46 3.18 -3.02
C PRO A 114 -1.93 1.88 -2.40
N VAL A 115 -2.44 0.75 -2.88
CA VAL A 115 -1.97 -0.58 -2.51
C VAL A 115 -1.64 -1.35 -3.76
N SER A 116 -0.41 -1.84 -3.86
CA SER A 116 0.00 -2.71 -4.95
C SER A 116 -0.56 -4.12 -4.75
N ARG A 117 -0.90 -4.78 -5.87
CA ARG A 117 -1.37 -6.16 -5.93
C ARG A 117 -0.61 -6.99 -6.96
N SER A 118 0.36 -6.37 -7.62
CA SER A 118 0.96 -6.95 -8.83
C SER A 118 1.62 -8.30 -8.58
N THR A 119 2.41 -8.41 -7.52
CA THR A 119 3.11 -9.64 -7.15
C THR A 119 2.13 -10.72 -6.68
N TYR A 120 1.17 -10.36 -5.84
CA TYR A 120 0.14 -11.31 -5.38
C TYR A 120 -0.72 -11.83 -6.52
N ASP A 121 -1.15 -10.97 -7.44
CA ASP A 121 -1.94 -11.37 -8.61
C ASP A 121 -1.13 -12.29 -9.55
N GLU A 122 0.18 -12.06 -9.71
CA GLU A 122 1.06 -12.99 -10.44
C GLU A 122 1.11 -14.35 -9.75
N MET A 123 1.30 -14.39 -8.44
CA MET A 123 1.31 -15.62 -7.66
C MET A 123 -0.02 -16.38 -7.81
N ARG A 124 -1.16 -15.70 -7.66
CA ARG A 124 -2.49 -16.32 -7.77
C ARG A 124 -2.76 -16.94 -9.15
N ARG A 125 -2.25 -16.34 -10.23
CA ARG A 125 -2.35 -16.94 -11.59
C ARG A 125 -1.59 -18.25 -11.72
N ASN A 126 -0.55 -18.46 -10.90
CA ASN A 126 0.24 -19.70 -10.86
C ASN A 126 -0.22 -20.69 -9.78
N GLY A 127 -1.28 -20.39 -9.04
CA GLY A 127 -1.79 -21.22 -7.96
C GLY A 127 -1.05 -21.06 -6.63
N TRP A 128 -0.29 -19.98 -6.46
CA TRP A 128 0.47 -19.64 -5.26
C TRP A 128 -0.15 -18.43 -4.51
N PRO A 129 0.23 -18.19 -3.26
CA PRO A 129 0.87 -19.17 -2.36
C PRO A 129 -0.07 -20.34 -2.08
N ARG A 130 0.49 -21.48 -1.68
CA ARG A 130 -0.30 -22.69 -1.36
C ARG A 130 -0.81 -22.65 0.08
N ASP A 131 -0.14 -21.94 0.97
CA ASP A 131 -0.58 -21.76 2.36
C ASP A 131 -1.87 -20.94 2.43
N ARG A 132 -2.92 -21.56 2.97
CA ARG A 132 -4.23 -20.96 3.10
C ARG A 132 -4.26 -19.80 4.09
N ALA A 133 -3.50 -19.89 5.18
CA ALA A 133 -3.44 -18.82 6.18
C ALA A 133 -2.81 -17.56 5.60
N LEU A 134 -1.77 -17.72 4.77
CA LEU A 134 -1.13 -16.62 4.06
C LEU A 134 -2.09 -15.99 3.03
N VAL A 135 -2.80 -16.81 2.24
CA VAL A 135 -3.81 -16.31 1.28
C VAL A 135 -4.86 -15.48 2.01
N ASP A 136 -5.44 -16.00 3.09
CA ASP A 136 -6.48 -15.31 3.84
C ASP A 136 -5.98 -13.99 4.46
N ALA A 137 -4.73 -13.94 4.93
CA ALA A 137 -4.11 -12.72 5.48
C ALA A 137 -3.91 -11.64 4.40
N ILE A 138 -3.42 -12.01 3.20
CA ILE A 138 -3.21 -11.06 2.11
C ILE A 138 -4.55 -10.57 1.56
N GLU A 139 -5.54 -11.44 1.40
CA GLU A 139 -6.87 -11.05 0.94
C GLU A 139 -7.58 -10.15 1.96
N ASP A 140 -7.39 -10.37 3.26
CA ASP A 140 -7.88 -9.47 4.32
C ASP A 140 -7.25 -8.08 4.21
N TYR A 141 -5.93 -8.01 4.05
CA TYR A 141 -5.20 -6.77 3.82
C TYR A 141 -5.75 -6.01 2.60
N HIS A 142 -5.87 -6.67 1.45
CA HIS A 142 -6.37 -6.04 0.24
C HIS A 142 -7.83 -5.57 0.35
N ARG A 143 -8.68 -6.35 1.04
CA ARG A 143 -10.08 -5.98 1.28
C ARG A 143 -10.19 -4.72 2.14
N GLN A 144 -9.38 -4.60 3.20
CA GLN A 144 -9.34 -3.41 4.04
C GLN A 144 -8.82 -2.20 3.25
N ALA A 145 -7.79 -2.38 2.43
CA ALA A 145 -7.25 -1.33 1.57
C ALA A 145 -8.30 -0.80 0.58
N ASP A 146 -9.07 -1.69 -0.06
CA ASP A 146 -10.15 -1.29 -0.96
C ASP A 146 -11.23 -0.46 -0.24
N GLN A 147 -11.63 -0.88 0.97
CA GLN A 147 -12.59 -0.14 1.78
C GLN A 147 -12.10 1.28 2.12
N LEU A 148 -10.81 1.41 2.44
CA LEU A 148 -10.20 2.69 2.76
C LEU A 148 -10.02 3.59 1.53
N SER A 149 -9.81 3.02 0.36
CA SER A 149 -9.59 3.77 -0.89
C SER A 149 -10.82 4.51 -1.38
N VAL A 150 -12.03 3.99 -1.12
CA VAL A 150 -13.29 4.55 -1.62
C VAL A 150 -13.53 5.98 -1.13
N PRO A 151 -13.51 6.29 0.19
CA PRO A 151 -13.71 7.65 0.66
C PRO A 151 -12.56 8.60 0.28
N LEU A 152 -11.39 8.07 -0.02
CA LEU A 152 -10.21 8.83 -0.43
C LEU A 152 -10.08 9.01 -1.96
N ALA A 153 -11.03 8.53 -2.74
CA ALA A 153 -10.98 8.62 -4.20
C ALA A 153 -11.03 10.09 -4.71
N ARG A 154 -11.54 11.00 -3.90
CA ARG A 154 -11.66 12.43 -4.24
C ARG A 154 -11.21 13.31 -3.08
N PRO A 155 -10.56 14.46 -3.37
CA PRO A 155 -10.23 15.42 -2.33
C PRO A 155 -11.49 15.97 -1.67
N PRO A 156 -11.43 16.33 -0.37
CA PRO A 156 -12.55 16.94 0.34
C PRO A 156 -12.87 18.34 -0.20
N ALA A 157 -14.12 18.74 -0.14
CA ALA A 157 -14.56 20.07 -0.56
C ALA A 157 -13.80 21.20 0.19
N TYR A 158 -13.53 20.99 1.47
CA TYR A 158 -12.73 21.89 2.30
C TYR A 158 -11.41 22.33 1.65
N ARG A 159 -10.67 21.37 1.03
CA ARG A 159 -9.39 21.65 0.39
C ARG A 159 -9.49 22.75 -0.67
N SER A 160 -10.46 22.67 -1.55
CA SER A 160 -10.65 23.65 -2.62
C SER A 160 -11.15 25.00 -2.06
N LEU A 161 -12.03 24.96 -1.08
CA LEU A 161 -12.56 26.15 -0.43
C LEU A 161 -11.46 26.95 0.24
N VAL A 162 -10.67 26.32 1.11
CA VAL A 162 -9.66 27.02 1.90
C VAL A 162 -8.46 27.45 1.04
N ARG A 163 -7.92 26.55 0.23
CA ARG A 163 -6.75 26.88 -0.61
C ARG A 163 -7.05 27.96 -1.63
N GLY A 164 -8.28 28.03 -2.13
CA GLY A 164 -8.71 29.10 -3.04
C GLY A 164 -8.91 30.47 -2.38
N ARG A 165 -8.87 30.56 -1.05
CA ARG A 165 -8.96 31.84 -0.29
C ARG A 165 -7.60 32.34 0.18
N ILE A 166 -6.61 31.48 0.25
CA ILE A 166 -5.24 31.83 0.62
C ILE A 166 -4.56 32.48 -0.61
N PRO A 167 -4.04 33.70 -0.49
CA PRO A 167 -3.35 34.38 -1.58
C PRO A 167 -2.15 33.58 -2.11
N LEU A 168 -1.90 33.61 -3.41
CA LEU A 168 -0.79 32.87 -4.02
C LEU A 168 0.56 33.24 -3.40
N ALA A 169 0.74 34.46 -2.92
CA ALA A 169 1.93 34.91 -2.21
C ALA A 169 2.22 34.11 -0.92
N ALA A 170 1.21 33.51 -0.31
CA ALA A 170 1.37 32.64 0.85
C ALA A 170 1.61 31.16 0.47
N HIS A 171 1.19 30.74 -0.72
CA HIS A 171 1.41 29.37 -1.19
C HIS A 171 2.89 29.04 -1.38
N THR A 172 3.67 29.94 -1.99
CA THR A 172 5.09 29.68 -2.26
C THR A 172 5.89 29.46 -0.95
N PRO A 173 5.83 30.35 0.05
CA PRO A 173 6.48 30.11 1.33
C PRO A 173 6.02 28.81 2.02
N TYR A 174 4.73 28.50 1.96
CA TYR A 174 4.19 27.27 2.54
C TYR A 174 4.82 26.04 1.88
N TRP A 175 4.81 25.94 0.55
CA TRP A 175 5.38 24.79 -0.15
C TRP A 175 6.91 24.70 -0.04
N THR A 176 7.58 25.81 0.27
CA THR A 176 9.04 25.83 0.43
C THR A 176 9.48 25.45 1.85
N HIS A 177 8.70 25.81 2.86
CA HIS A 177 9.12 25.72 4.26
C HIS A 177 8.31 24.74 5.10
N CYS A 178 7.11 24.38 4.66
CA CYS A 178 6.18 23.55 5.43
C CYS A 178 5.91 22.18 4.78
N PHE A 179 6.62 21.87 3.71
CA PHE A 179 6.42 20.67 2.89
C PHE A 179 7.75 20.13 2.38
N GLU A 180 7.88 18.82 2.38
CA GLU A 180 8.97 18.10 1.72
C GLU A 180 8.48 16.79 1.10
N LEU A 181 9.29 16.24 0.19
CA LEU A 181 9.12 14.90 -0.33
C LEU A 181 10.20 14.01 0.28
N THR A 182 9.80 13.06 1.10
CA THR A 182 10.69 12.09 1.71
C THR A 182 10.40 10.72 1.14
N ASP A 183 11.37 10.15 0.40
CA ASP A 183 11.21 8.86 -0.30
C ASP A 183 9.96 8.79 -1.21
N GLY A 184 9.63 9.90 -1.86
CA GLY A 184 8.47 10.02 -2.74
C GLY A 184 7.12 10.24 -2.04
N GLU A 185 7.11 10.30 -0.70
CA GLU A 185 5.93 10.58 0.09
C GLU A 185 5.87 12.05 0.53
N GLU A 186 4.67 12.62 0.52
CA GLU A 186 4.42 13.99 0.98
C GLU A 186 4.47 14.05 2.51
N VAL A 187 5.38 14.88 3.05
CA VAL A 187 5.49 15.17 4.48
C VAL A 187 5.25 16.65 4.71
N TYR A 188 4.37 16.97 5.64
CA TYR A 188 4.04 18.33 6.02
C TYR A 188 4.67 18.62 7.39
N LEU A 189 5.53 19.64 7.44
CA LEU A 189 6.38 19.94 8.58
C LEU A 189 5.60 20.74 9.64
N ASP A 190 5.64 20.32 10.90
CA ASP A 190 5.04 21.05 12.03
C ASP A 190 5.80 22.35 12.30
N ASP A 191 7.14 22.35 12.16
CA ASP A 191 7.97 23.57 12.24
C ASP A 191 7.98 24.26 10.89
N CYS A 192 7.13 25.24 10.75
CA CYS A 192 6.85 25.95 9.51
C CYS A 192 7.14 27.44 9.69
N PRO A 193 8.40 27.90 9.48
CA PRO A 193 8.78 29.28 9.70
C PRO A 193 8.04 30.25 8.80
N ALA A 194 7.77 31.44 9.33
CA ALA A 194 7.11 32.50 8.60
C ALA A 194 8.03 33.00 7.46
N GLY A 195 7.63 32.70 6.22
CA GLY A 195 8.29 33.19 5.00
C GLY A 195 7.40 34.13 4.20
N VAL A 196 6.35 34.68 4.83
CA VAL A 196 5.34 35.51 4.18
C VAL A 196 5.20 36.85 4.92
N ASP A 197 4.85 37.89 4.16
CA ASP A 197 4.52 39.19 4.71
C ASP A 197 3.32 39.06 5.70
N PRO A 198 3.38 39.66 6.91
CA PRO A 198 2.31 39.61 7.85
C PRO A 198 0.95 40.10 7.33
N GLU A 199 0.95 41.11 6.43
CA GLU A 199 -0.27 41.59 5.78
C GLU A 199 -0.91 40.55 4.86
N VAL A 200 -0.10 39.75 4.15
CA VAL A 200 -0.57 38.66 3.30
C VAL A 200 -1.17 37.54 4.15
N ALA A 201 -0.55 37.20 5.27
CA ALA A 201 -1.09 36.21 6.19
C ALA A 201 -2.41 36.66 6.84
N ALA A 202 -2.49 37.95 7.23
CA ALA A 202 -3.71 38.51 7.77
C ALA A 202 -4.87 38.53 6.74
N ALA A 203 -4.58 38.91 5.49
CA ALA A 203 -5.57 38.91 4.43
C ALA A 203 -6.05 37.47 4.10
N ALA A 204 -5.17 36.46 4.21
CA ALA A 204 -5.56 35.05 4.06
C ALA A 204 -6.57 34.65 5.13
N VAL A 205 -6.29 34.94 6.40
CA VAL A 205 -7.18 34.59 7.52
C VAL A 205 -8.52 35.30 7.37
N GLU A 206 -8.53 36.61 7.05
CA GLU A 206 -9.75 37.37 6.80
C GLU A 206 -10.61 36.75 5.69
N ALA A 207 -9.99 36.38 4.56
CA ALA A 207 -10.69 35.75 3.44
C ALA A 207 -11.26 34.38 3.79
N ILE A 208 -10.57 33.61 4.65
CA ILE A 208 -11.04 32.30 5.16
C ILE A 208 -12.22 32.49 6.08
N VAL A 209 -12.10 33.36 7.08
CA VAL A 209 -13.14 33.60 8.10
C VAL A 209 -14.42 34.18 7.47
N ALA A 210 -14.28 35.00 6.44
CA ALA A 210 -15.44 35.59 5.74
C ALA A 210 -16.24 34.55 4.91
N HIS A 211 -15.73 33.35 4.68
CA HIS A 211 -16.42 32.38 3.84
C HIS A 211 -17.36 31.46 4.64
N PRO A 212 -18.68 31.51 4.40
CA PRO A 212 -19.67 30.86 5.24
C PRO A 212 -19.58 29.33 5.31
N ASP A 213 -19.06 28.68 4.26
CA ASP A 213 -19.05 27.21 4.16
C ASP A 213 -17.76 26.57 4.71
N ILE A 214 -16.71 27.36 5.00
CA ILE A 214 -15.42 26.81 5.44
C ILE A 214 -15.54 26.10 6.79
N HIS A 215 -16.25 26.68 7.73
CA HIS A 215 -16.43 26.07 9.06
C HIS A 215 -17.09 24.68 8.95
N ALA A 216 -18.22 24.58 8.25
CA ALA A 216 -18.93 23.33 8.09
C ALA A 216 -18.10 22.28 7.31
N ALA A 217 -17.45 22.69 6.22
CA ALA A 217 -16.61 21.80 5.42
C ALA A 217 -15.36 21.32 6.20
N LEU A 218 -14.77 22.18 7.03
CA LEU A 218 -13.65 21.81 7.90
C LEU A 218 -14.11 20.84 9.01
N THR A 219 -15.27 21.08 9.61
CA THR A 219 -15.84 20.20 10.64
C THR A 219 -16.03 18.77 10.10
N GLU A 220 -16.64 18.65 8.93
CA GLU A 220 -16.83 17.37 8.26
C GLU A 220 -15.48 16.67 7.99
N TRP A 221 -14.56 17.40 7.38
CA TRP A 221 -13.28 16.84 6.98
C TRP A 221 -12.37 16.48 8.15
N ALA A 222 -12.24 17.36 9.16
CA ALA A 222 -11.43 17.09 10.35
C ALA A 222 -11.98 15.90 11.16
N GLY A 223 -13.31 15.79 11.26
CA GLY A 223 -13.96 14.63 11.87
C GLY A 223 -13.66 13.33 11.12
N PHE A 224 -13.74 13.35 9.79
CA PHE A 224 -13.40 12.21 8.96
C PHE A 224 -11.89 11.84 9.04
N ALA A 225 -11.00 12.83 9.00
CA ALA A 225 -9.55 12.60 9.09
C ALA A 225 -9.14 11.94 10.42
N GLY A 226 -9.82 12.35 11.53
CA GLY A 226 -9.61 11.69 12.83
C GLY A 226 -10.03 10.22 12.85
N ALA A 227 -11.14 9.87 12.19
CA ALA A 227 -11.55 8.48 12.03
C ALA A 227 -10.64 7.70 11.09
N LEU A 228 -10.12 8.37 10.07
CA LEU A 228 -9.26 7.77 9.05
C LEU A 228 -7.92 7.33 9.63
N SER A 229 -7.27 8.14 10.45
CA SER A 229 -6.00 7.78 11.10
C SER A 229 -6.13 6.48 11.91
N VAL A 230 -7.22 6.32 12.66
CA VAL A 230 -7.52 5.09 13.41
C VAL A 230 -7.84 3.91 12.48
N SER A 231 -8.44 4.16 11.32
CA SER A 231 -8.79 3.11 10.35
C SER A 231 -7.59 2.57 9.57
N ILE A 232 -6.45 3.26 9.57
CA ILE A 232 -5.21 2.80 8.94
C ILE A 232 -4.49 1.75 9.80
N ASP A 233 -4.59 1.80 11.13
CA ASP A 233 -3.91 0.86 12.03
C ASP A 233 -4.27 -0.62 11.75
N PRO A 234 -5.55 -1.02 11.61
CA PRO A 234 -5.89 -2.40 11.24
C PRO A 234 -5.31 -2.85 9.90
N LEU A 235 -5.13 -1.92 8.95
CA LEU A 235 -4.53 -2.20 7.65
C LEU A 235 -3.02 -2.44 7.77
N ILE A 236 -2.32 -1.66 8.60
CA ILE A 236 -0.92 -1.90 8.95
C ILE A 236 -0.78 -3.28 9.61
N ASP A 237 -1.59 -3.57 10.62
CA ASP A 237 -1.58 -4.86 11.32
C ASP A 237 -1.83 -6.04 10.37
N ALA A 238 -2.71 -5.88 9.37
CA ALA A 238 -2.98 -6.91 8.39
C ALA A 238 -1.77 -7.16 7.47
N ALA A 239 -1.09 -6.09 7.02
CA ALA A 239 0.13 -6.21 6.23
C ALA A 239 1.27 -6.86 7.03
N GLU A 240 1.48 -6.45 8.28
CA GLU A 240 2.49 -7.02 9.17
C GLU A 240 2.24 -8.52 9.45
N ARG A 241 0.98 -8.92 9.66
CA ARG A 241 0.63 -10.34 9.79
C ARG A 241 0.99 -11.13 8.53
N ALA A 242 0.72 -10.60 7.35
CA ALA A 242 1.07 -11.26 6.09
C ALA A 242 2.60 -11.38 5.93
N VAL A 243 3.37 -10.33 6.28
CA VAL A 243 4.85 -10.37 6.29
C VAL A 243 5.35 -11.46 7.23
N ALA A 244 4.82 -11.54 8.46
CA ALA A 244 5.24 -12.55 9.43
C ALA A 244 4.97 -14.00 8.95
N LEU A 245 3.85 -14.22 8.24
CA LEU A 245 3.54 -15.54 7.66
C LEU A 245 4.48 -15.88 6.50
N ILE A 246 4.84 -14.89 5.66
CA ILE A 246 5.82 -15.10 4.59
C ILE A 246 7.19 -15.44 5.17
N ASP A 247 7.63 -14.72 6.21
CA ASP A 247 8.91 -14.98 6.88
C ASP A 247 8.96 -16.41 7.42
N ALA A 248 7.88 -16.87 8.06
CA ALA A 248 7.78 -18.24 8.57
C ALA A 248 7.84 -19.30 7.44
N ASP A 249 7.26 -19.02 6.27
CA ASP A 249 7.27 -19.93 5.11
C ASP A 249 8.63 -19.97 4.42
N LEU A 250 9.33 -18.84 4.34
CA LEU A 250 10.68 -18.75 3.75
C LEU A 250 11.75 -19.43 4.60
N ASP A 251 11.57 -19.45 5.94
CA ASP A 251 12.48 -20.07 6.89
C ASP A 251 12.28 -21.58 7.04
N ALA A 252 11.19 -22.16 6.51
CA ALA A 252 10.85 -23.58 6.58
C ALA A 252 11.50 -24.40 5.46
#